data_3ad5aa5814a194db765214300ac42bc9
#
_entry.id   3ad5aa5814a194db765214300ac42bc9
#
_cell.length_a   1.000
_cell.length_b   1.000
_cell.length_c   1.000
_cell.angle_alpha   90.00
_cell.angle_beta   90.00
_cell.angle_gamma   90.00
#
_symmetry.space_group_name_H-M   'P 1'
#
loop_
_entity.id
_entity.type
_entity.pdbx_description
1 polymer ?
#
loop_
_entity_poly.entity_id
_entity_poly.type
_entity_poly.pdbx_seq_one_letter_code
_entity_poly.pdbx_strand_id
1 'polypeptide(L)'
;MNEQRPQCAVCTLDGHLVDELITETDDTRAVIVVVRQVPTQVCDRCGTTTLTDEVAEELARLADAQQGNAVSGTVVVDFDQRQIAAAG
;
A
#
# COMPACT_ATOMS: atom_id res chain seq x y z
N MET A 1 -1.65 15.40 22.77
CA MET A 1 -0.37 14.83 22.33
C MET A 1 -0.56 14.12 21.03
N ASN A 2 0.43 14.18 20.20
CA ASN A 2 0.33 13.60 18.88
C ASN A 2 1.44 12.60 18.62
N GLU A 3 1.92 12.02 19.70
CA GLU A 3 2.97 11.01 19.60
C GLU A 3 2.51 9.76 18.89
N GLN A 4 1.20 9.60 18.74
CA GLN A 4 0.67 8.44 18.05
C GLN A 4 1.02 8.43 16.57
N ARG A 5 1.32 9.59 16.00
CA ARG A 5 1.72 9.67 14.61
C ARG A 5 3.20 9.43 14.47
N PRO A 6 3.60 8.40 13.71
CA PRO A 6 5.02 8.17 13.49
C PRO A 6 5.63 9.32 12.70
N GLN A 7 6.89 9.58 12.98
CA GLN A 7 7.65 10.59 12.25
C GLN A 7 8.14 9.99 10.94
N CYS A 8 8.20 10.84 9.92
CA CYS A 8 8.76 10.42 8.64
C CYS A 8 10.28 10.29 8.77
N ALA A 9 10.81 9.12 8.38
CA ALA A 9 12.23 8.84 8.52
C ALA A 9 13.08 9.57 7.48
N VAL A 10 12.48 10.01 6.38
CA VAL A 10 13.21 10.65 5.28
C VAL A 10 13.07 12.16 5.28
N CYS A 11 12.03 12.66 5.92
CA CYS A 11 11.70 14.09 5.86
C CYS A 11 12.55 14.87 6.84
N THR A 12 13.25 15.90 6.36
CA THR A 12 14.04 16.76 7.21
C THR A 12 13.24 17.93 7.77
N LEU A 13 11.93 17.98 7.51
CA LEU A 13 11.08 19.08 7.89
C LEU A 13 10.13 18.72 9.04
N ASP A 14 10.50 17.73 9.84
CA ASP A 14 9.68 17.26 10.96
C ASP A 14 8.29 16.80 10.53
N GLY A 15 8.20 16.17 9.35
CA GLY A 15 6.94 15.65 8.87
C GLY A 15 6.47 14.45 9.68
N HIS A 16 5.18 14.24 9.67
CA HIS A 16 4.54 13.10 10.34
C HIS A 16 3.75 12.29 9.32
N LEU A 17 3.65 10.99 9.59
CA LEU A 17 2.92 10.09 8.70
C LEU A 17 1.45 10.12 9.06
N VAL A 18 0.60 10.27 8.05
CA VAL A 18 -0.85 10.23 8.20
C VAL A 18 -1.38 9.08 7.34
N ASP A 19 -2.49 8.50 7.77
CA ASP A 19 -3.08 7.37 7.06
C ASP A 19 -3.88 7.84 5.86
N GLU A 20 -3.65 7.20 4.71
CA GLU A 20 -4.41 7.47 3.48
C GLU A 20 -4.63 6.16 2.73
N LEU A 21 -5.64 6.15 1.88
CA LEU A 21 -5.90 5.03 0.98
C LEU A 21 -5.45 5.44 -0.42
N ILE A 22 -4.54 4.68 -0.99
CA ILE A 22 -4.00 4.98 -2.31
C ILE A 22 -4.16 3.79 -3.24
N THR A 23 -3.87 4.01 -4.51
CA THR A 23 -3.88 2.96 -5.52
C THR A 23 -2.45 2.62 -5.87
N GLU A 24 -2.12 1.31 -5.82
CA GLU A 24 -0.80 0.80 -6.19
C GLU A 24 -0.92 0.00 -7.47
N THR A 25 0.11 0.11 -8.31
CA THR A 25 0.14 -0.59 -9.59
C THR A 25 1.40 -1.42 -9.67
N ASP A 26 1.24 -2.71 -10.02
CA ASP A 26 2.37 -3.61 -10.32
C ASP A 26 2.33 -3.90 -11.80
N ASP A 27 3.25 -3.33 -12.54
CA ASP A 27 3.34 -3.49 -14.00
C ASP A 27 4.61 -4.23 -14.41
N THR A 28 5.22 -4.96 -13.48
CA THR A 28 6.50 -5.61 -13.72
C THR A 28 6.36 -7.00 -14.35
N ARG A 29 5.14 -7.50 -14.48
CA ARG A 29 4.87 -8.84 -15.00
C ARG A 29 3.82 -8.78 -16.09
N ALA A 30 3.47 -9.96 -16.66
CA ALA A 30 2.58 -10.03 -17.83
C ALA A 30 1.20 -9.45 -17.54
N VAL A 31 0.69 -9.66 -16.32
CA VAL A 31 -0.58 -9.08 -15.91
C VAL A 31 -0.28 -7.83 -15.09
N ILE A 32 -0.85 -6.71 -15.53
CA ILE A 32 -0.73 -5.46 -14.77
C ILE A 32 -1.82 -5.49 -13.69
N VAL A 33 -1.41 -5.40 -12.44
CA VAL A 33 -2.34 -5.47 -11.31
C VAL A 33 -2.45 -4.10 -10.69
N VAL A 34 -3.67 -3.56 -10.66
CA VAL A 34 -3.98 -2.29 -10.01
C VAL A 34 -4.75 -2.62 -8.75
N VAL A 35 -4.17 -2.28 -7.59
CA VAL A 35 -4.80 -2.53 -6.29
C VAL A 35 -5.26 -1.20 -5.73
N ARG A 36 -6.55 -1.09 -5.48
CA ARG A 36 -7.17 0.12 -4.96
C ARG A 36 -7.35 0.01 -3.46
N GLN A 37 -7.53 1.15 -2.80
CA GLN A 37 -7.87 1.21 -1.37
C GLN A 37 -6.76 0.62 -0.49
N VAL A 38 -5.50 0.88 -0.85
CA VAL A 38 -4.36 0.34 -0.12
C VAL A 38 -4.07 1.25 1.08
N PRO A 39 -4.11 0.73 2.32
CA PRO A 39 -3.77 1.54 3.49
C PRO A 39 -2.30 1.94 3.43
N THR A 40 -2.04 3.22 3.45
CA THR A 40 -0.70 3.76 3.26
C THR A 40 -0.49 4.88 4.24
N GLN A 41 0.75 5.06 4.67
CA GLN A 41 1.12 6.21 5.48
C GLN A 41 1.86 7.21 4.60
N VAL A 42 1.42 8.45 4.64
CA VAL A 42 1.97 9.51 3.78
C VAL A 42 2.48 10.63 4.68
N CYS A 43 3.71 11.09 4.40
CA CYS A 43 4.26 12.20 5.15
C CYS A 43 3.52 13.48 4.80
N ASP A 44 3.08 14.23 5.80
CA ASP A 44 2.30 15.44 5.60
C ASP A 44 3.16 16.61 5.14
N ARG A 45 4.46 16.43 5.02
CA ARG A 45 5.38 17.49 4.59
C ARG A 45 6.00 17.17 3.24
N CYS A 46 6.62 16.00 3.11
CA CYS A 46 7.37 15.67 1.88
C CYS A 46 6.63 14.76 0.95
N GLY A 47 5.48 14.21 1.35
CA GLY A 47 4.69 13.34 0.49
C GLY A 47 5.22 11.92 0.33
N THR A 48 6.28 11.56 1.05
CA THR A 48 6.81 10.20 1.00
C THR A 48 5.76 9.22 1.50
N THR A 49 5.58 8.12 0.76
CA THR A 49 4.63 7.07 1.13
C THR A 49 5.37 5.91 1.79
N THR A 50 4.73 5.29 2.76
CA THR A 50 5.29 4.17 3.52
C THR A 50 4.21 3.13 3.74
N LEU A 51 4.56 1.86 3.50
CA LEU A 51 3.67 0.74 3.77
C LEU A 51 4.18 -0.03 4.98
N THR A 52 3.25 -0.53 5.80
CA THR A 52 3.65 -1.49 6.83
C THR A 52 4.01 -2.81 6.18
N ASP A 53 4.75 -3.65 6.91
CA ASP A 53 5.14 -4.96 6.40
C ASP A 53 3.91 -5.81 6.05
N GLU A 54 2.88 -5.74 6.89
CA GLU A 54 1.64 -6.49 6.65
C GLU A 54 0.97 -6.07 5.36
N VAL A 55 0.90 -4.76 5.10
CA VAL A 55 0.29 -4.27 3.87
C VAL A 55 1.13 -4.65 2.66
N ALA A 56 2.46 -4.53 2.78
CA ALA A 56 3.35 -4.89 1.68
C ALA A 56 3.23 -6.37 1.32
N GLU A 57 3.15 -7.24 2.34
CA GLU A 57 3.00 -8.68 2.10
C GLU A 57 1.67 -9.00 1.43
N GLU A 58 0.59 -8.36 1.88
CA GLU A 58 -0.72 -8.61 1.29
C GLU A 58 -0.78 -8.11 -0.15
N LEU A 59 -0.13 -6.98 -0.44
CA LEU A 59 -0.04 -6.49 -1.81
C LEU A 59 0.66 -7.49 -2.71
N ALA A 60 1.79 -8.04 -2.24
CA ALA A 60 2.54 -9.03 -3.02
C ALA A 60 1.70 -10.27 -3.27
N ARG A 61 0.96 -10.73 -2.25
CA ARG A 61 0.10 -11.90 -2.37
C ARG A 61 -1.02 -11.65 -3.38
N LEU A 62 -1.64 -10.47 -3.33
CA LEU A 62 -2.70 -10.13 -4.28
C LEU A 62 -2.17 -10.07 -5.71
N ALA A 63 -1.01 -9.46 -5.91
CA ALA A 63 -0.42 -9.35 -7.24
C ALA A 63 -0.07 -10.74 -7.78
N ASP A 64 0.50 -11.61 -6.95
CA ASP A 64 0.82 -12.97 -7.35
C ASP A 64 -0.42 -13.76 -7.74
N ALA A 65 -1.50 -13.61 -6.96
CA ALA A 65 -2.74 -14.35 -7.22
C ALA A 65 -3.32 -13.97 -8.58
N GLN A 66 -3.23 -12.70 -8.95
CA GLN A 66 -3.80 -12.24 -10.22
C GLN A 66 -2.98 -12.73 -11.42
N GLN A 67 -1.69 -12.97 -11.23
CA GLN A 67 -0.87 -13.50 -12.33
C GLN A 67 -1.34 -14.88 -12.78
N GLY A 68 -1.88 -15.68 -11.88
CA GLY A 68 -2.38 -17.01 -12.21
C GLY A 68 -3.75 -17.01 -12.86
N ASN A 69 -4.45 -15.88 -12.86
CA ASN A 69 -5.84 -15.83 -13.34
C ASN A 69 -5.96 -15.34 -14.78
N ALA A 70 -4.90 -14.80 -15.36
CA ALA A 70 -4.94 -14.28 -16.72
C ALA A 70 -3.56 -14.45 -17.36
N VAL A 71 -3.55 -14.48 -18.71
CA VAL A 71 -2.30 -14.58 -19.45
C VAL A 71 -1.63 -13.21 -19.56
N SER A 72 -2.43 -12.19 -19.79
CA SER A 72 -1.94 -10.83 -19.90
C SER A 72 -3.12 -9.88 -19.72
N GLY A 73 -2.81 -8.58 -19.66
CA GLY A 73 -3.83 -7.56 -19.54
C GLY A 73 -3.75 -6.84 -18.20
N THR A 74 -4.80 -6.13 -17.87
CA THR A 74 -4.87 -5.32 -16.66
C THR A 74 -6.01 -5.82 -15.78
N VAL A 75 -5.73 -6.04 -14.50
CA VAL A 75 -6.71 -6.45 -13.50
C VAL A 75 -6.77 -5.38 -12.42
N VAL A 76 -7.98 -4.98 -12.05
CA VAL A 76 -8.19 -4.01 -10.96
C VAL A 76 -8.87 -4.75 -9.81
N VAL A 77 -8.25 -4.68 -8.64
CA VAL A 77 -8.79 -5.31 -7.42
C VAL A 77 -8.74 -4.30 -6.28
N ASP A 78 -9.57 -4.50 -5.29
CA ASP A 78 -9.55 -3.68 -4.08
C ASP A 78 -8.80 -4.42 -2.99
N PHE A 79 -7.97 -3.68 -2.24
CA PHE A 79 -7.26 -4.23 -1.10
C PHE A 79 -8.27 -4.63 -0.03
N ASP A 80 -8.11 -5.84 0.50
CA ASP A 80 -9.00 -6.32 1.56
C ASP A 80 -8.41 -5.91 2.91
N GLN A 81 -8.88 -4.78 3.42
CA GLN A 81 -8.39 -4.24 4.67
C GLN A 81 -8.71 -5.15 5.85
N ARG A 82 -9.71 -6.01 5.72
CA ARG A 82 -10.07 -6.91 6.80
C ARG A 82 -8.97 -7.94 7.08
N GLN A 83 -8.13 -8.23 6.09
CA GLN A 83 -7.00 -9.12 6.30
C GLN A 83 -6.04 -8.54 7.33
N ILE A 84 -5.79 -7.24 7.24
CA ILE A 84 -4.91 -6.56 8.16
C ILE A 84 -5.58 -6.36 9.51
N ALA A 85 -6.83 -5.93 9.50
CA ALA A 85 -7.57 -5.67 10.74
C ALA A 85 -7.73 -6.93 11.56
N ALA A 86 -7.95 -8.08 10.92
CA ALA A 86 -8.11 -9.34 11.61
C ALA A 86 -6.80 -9.79 12.26
N ALA A 87 -5.66 -9.40 11.69
CA ALA A 87 -4.36 -9.73 12.25
C ALA A 87 -4.02 -8.84 13.45
N GLY A 88 -4.61 -7.68 13.51
CA GLY A 88 -4.41 -6.78 14.62
C GLY A 88 -5.27 -7.16 15.80
#